data_3ef5cc6239af9dbfb05067f6a4054644
#
_entry.id   3ef5cc6239af9dbfb05067f6a4054644
#
_cell.length_a   1.000
_cell.length_b   1.000
_cell.length_c   1.000
_cell.angle_alpha   90.00
_cell.angle_beta   90.00
_cell.angle_gamma   90.00
#
_symmetry.space_group_name_H-M   'P 1'
#
loop_
_entity.id
_entity.type
_entity.pdbx_description
1 polymer ?
#
loop_
_entity_poly.entity_id
_entity_poly.type
_entity_poly.pdbx_seq_one_letter_code
_entity_poly.pdbx_strand_id
1 'polypeptide(L)'
;MQYKVFCDDYCLYDSQLNEFQIESPTLKQEINSVDEFSFTIHPDHPYFNNISKLSSIVTVYRDDNIIFKGRVISSEYGFHNEKQVTCEGVLAFLLDTVIRPFDFPNDDQFSSLDYEQDNVIEYFLNWVLSNHNAQAKDFQKIKLGTVTATDPNNYIARSSIEYLNCFEVIKTRLLDLLGGYLRARYELDEIYLDYIEDFTSDGKKTGSKLVCTQKIEFGENLLDLTQESDGSDLKTGIIPLGARLEDEDGNQTDEYLTIESLPDGTLSEGIVKTGDHILNISLAENYGAVYEVVKWEDVKVADNLQQMALSYLADSVKFKNSITIKAIDLRLTNDQIGAFTLGQYIRCYSEPHEINDLYLLQKISIDMKNPQNTTIELSHSVLSFTDKVFENKRNTDNIITRIDRVERGFVNNGSITDIANETIENSSSFEQTSNAIMSQVAELYTKATDFETYKSDISTQFTQTNRDFTYQFNSIIETINNLGSNSSSQFNNLIRYIRFVDGNIVLGEVNNDLMLKISNDKISFLQNGLEVAYMTDNKLYITDGELLNSLHLGKFAFYPRSSGNLSFKKIK
;
A
#
# COMPACT_ATOMS: atom_id res chain seq x y z
N MET A 1 8.80 26.48 -11.35
CA MET A 1 8.06 25.22 -11.60
C MET A 1 6.59 25.53 -11.80
N GLN A 2 6.01 25.14 -12.92
CA GLN A 2 4.61 25.39 -13.30
C GLN A 2 3.88 24.06 -13.51
N TYR A 3 2.66 23.95 -12.98
CA TYR A 3 1.77 22.83 -13.23
C TYR A 3 0.59 23.25 -14.10
N LYS A 4 0.22 22.42 -15.07
CA LYS A 4 -0.99 22.55 -15.88
C LYS A 4 -1.73 21.21 -15.90
N VAL A 5 -3.05 21.26 -15.85
CA VAL A 5 -3.91 20.09 -15.97
C VAL A 5 -4.89 20.30 -17.12
N PHE A 6 -4.90 19.38 -18.05
CA PHE A 6 -5.84 19.34 -19.14
C PHE A 6 -6.77 18.13 -19.03
N CYS A 7 -8.01 18.30 -19.39
CA CYS A 7 -8.95 17.22 -19.63
C CYS A 7 -9.31 17.26 -21.10
N ASP A 8 -8.87 16.27 -21.85
CA ASP A 8 -8.88 16.32 -23.32
C ASP A 8 -8.20 17.63 -23.80
N ASP A 9 -8.90 18.50 -24.52
CA ASP A 9 -8.38 19.78 -25.00
C ASP A 9 -8.64 20.95 -24.03
N TYR A 10 -9.28 20.71 -22.88
CA TYR A 10 -9.72 21.76 -21.95
C TYR A 10 -8.72 21.95 -20.81
N CYS A 11 -8.23 23.17 -20.63
CA CYS A 11 -7.39 23.54 -19.49
C CYS A 11 -8.24 23.60 -18.22
N LEU A 12 -8.03 22.66 -17.29
CA LEU A 12 -8.71 22.67 -15.98
C LEU A 12 -7.94 23.44 -14.93
N TYR A 13 -6.63 23.47 -15.05
CA TYR A 13 -5.76 24.11 -14.06
C TYR A 13 -4.49 24.66 -14.72
N ASP A 14 -4.17 25.89 -14.40
CA ASP A 14 -2.86 26.47 -14.64
C ASP A 14 -2.42 27.20 -13.37
N SER A 15 -1.29 26.80 -12.81
CA SER A 15 -0.77 27.38 -11.57
C SER A 15 -0.44 28.88 -11.65
N GLN A 16 -0.36 29.43 -12.86
CA GLN A 16 -0.08 30.84 -13.11
C GLN A 16 -1.34 31.67 -13.41
N LEU A 17 -2.49 31.04 -13.68
CA LEU A 17 -3.73 31.69 -14.06
C LEU A 17 -4.80 31.51 -13.00
N ASN A 18 -5.47 32.61 -12.63
CA ASN A 18 -6.55 32.56 -11.66
C ASN A 18 -7.89 32.05 -12.22
N GLU A 19 -8.04 32.01 -13.54
CA GLU A 19 -9.29 31.64 -14.22
C GLU A 19 -9.54 30.13 -14.24
N PHE A 20 -8.47 29.33 -14.24
CA PHE A 20 -8.52 27.88 -14.29
C PHE A 20 -8.01 27.32 -12.98
N GLN A 21 -8.93 27.07 -12.06
CA GLN A 21 -8.59 26.60 -10.72
C GLN A 21 -9.38 25.35 -10.36
N ILE A 22 -8.66 24.36 -9.87
CA ILE A 22 -9.21 23.16 -9.23
C ILE A 22 -8.71 23.11 -7.78
N GLU A 23 -9.37 22.38 -6.92
CA GLU A 23 -8.94 22.22 -5.53
C GLU A 23 -8.22 20.90 -5.32
N SER A 24 -7.23 20.93 -4.42
CA SER A 24 -6.47 19.76 -3.95
C SER A 24 -5.94 18.84 -5.08
N PRO A 25 -5.36 19.41 -6.17
CA PRO A 25 -4.78 18.58 -7.22
C PRO A 25 -3.58 17.80 -6.69
N THR A 26 -3.76 16.48 -6.55
CA THR A 26 -2.77 15.58 -5.95
C THR A 26 -2.44 14.45 -6.93
N LEU A 27 -1.16 14.33 -7.26
CA LEU A 27 -0.63 13.25 -8.08
C LEU A 27 0.14 12.27 -7.20
N LYS A 28 -0.25 11.02 -7.22
CA LYS A 28 0.46 9.90 -6.57
C LYS A 28 1.02 8.98 -7.63
N GLN A 29 2.31 8.76 -7.55
CA GLN A 29 3.03 7.86 -8.45
C GLN A 29 3.85 6.87 -7.64
N GLU A 30 3.88 5.63 -8.09
CA GLU A 30 4.63 4.54 -7.47
C GLU A 30 5.18 3.62 -8.56
N ILE A 31 6.44 3.21 -8.42
CA ILE A 31 7.09 2.31 -9.37
C ILE A 31 6.32 0.98 -9.46
N ASN A 32 6.17 0.43 -10.66
CA ASN A 32 5.46 -0.82 -10.96
C ASN A 32 3.98 -0.82 -10.54
N SER A 33 3.38 0.33 -10.37
CA SER A 33 1.99 0.50 -9.95
C SER A 33 1.23 1.46 -10.88
N VAL A 34 -0.08 1.52 -10.73
CA VAL A 34 -0.93 2.46 -11.44
C VAL A 34 -0.87 3.81 -10.74
N ASP A 35 -0.51 4.87 -11.47
CA ASP A 35 -0.53 6.23 -10.97
C ASP A 35 -1.97 6.71 -10.71
N GLU A 36 -2.16 7.55 -9.70
CA GLU A 36 -3.43 8.17 -9.35
C GLU A 36 -3.31 9.70 -9.39
N PHE A 37 -4.24 10.36 -10.05
CA PHE A 37 -4.41 11.80 -9.98
C PHE A 37 -5.82 12.15 -9.53
N SER A 38 -5.93 12.97 -8.48
CA SER A 38 -7.21 13.38 -7.91
C SER A 38 -7.29 14.90 -7.75
N PHE A 39 -8.49 15.45 -7.92
CA PHE A 39 -8.76 16.88 -7.74
C PHE A 39 -10.26 17.12 -7.50
N THR A 40 -10.58 18.29 -6.99
CA THR A 40 -11.96 18.78 -6.88
C THR A 40 -12.17 19.98 -7.81
N ILE A 41 -13.26 19.96 -8.54
CA ILE A 41 -13.67 21.04 -9.46
C ILE A 41 -15.04 21.56 -9.07
N HIS A 42 -15.20 22.89 -9.08
CA HIS A 42 -16.44 23.57 -8.69
C HIS A 42 -17.35 23.87 -9.87
N PRO A 43 -18.68 24.02 -9.65
CA PRO A 43 -19.66 24.27 -10.70
C PRO A 43 -19.45 25.54 -11.52
N ASP A 44 -18.75 26.54 -10.97
CA ASP A 44 -18.39 27.80 -11.63
C ASP A 44 -17.23 27.69 -12.62
N HIS A 45 -16.51 26.54 -12.58
CA HIS A 45 -15.44 26.29 -13.53
C HIS A 45 -16.00 26.11 -14.96
N PRO A 46 -15.44 26.80 -15.98
CA PRO A 46 -15.97 26.77 -17.35
C PRO A 46 -16.15 25.37 -17.93
N TYR A 47 -15.29 24.43 -17.55
CA TYR A 47 -15.25 23.06 -18.08
C TYR A 47 -15.77 22.01 -17.11
N PHE A 48 -16.51 22.40 -16.09
CA PHE A 48 -17.07 21.48 -15.08
C PHE A 48 -17.86 20.32 -15.69
N ASN A 49 -18.62 20.58 -16.75
CA ASN A 49 -19.48 19.59 -17.42
C ASN A 49 -18.76 18.78 -18.52
N ASN A 50 -17.50 19.09 -18.83
CA ASN A 50 -16.76 18.43 -19.90
C ASN A 50 -16.03 17.16 -19.45
N ILE A 51 -16.06 16.84 -18.15
CA ILE A 51 -15.38 15.70 -17.55
C ILE A 51 -16.31 14.50 -17.56
N SER A 52 -15.96 13.47 -18.32
CA SER A 52 -16.74 12.24 -18.50
C SER A 52 -15.95 11.02 -18.04
N LYS A 53 -16.60 10.13 -17.26
CA LYS A 53 -15.99 8.88 -16.77
C LYS A 53 -15.61 7.95 -17.92
N LEU A 54 -14.47 7.28 -17.81
CA LEU A 54 -13.92 6.28 -18.74
C LEU A 54 -13.63 6.77 -20.17
N SER A 55 -13.93 8.02 -20.48
CA SER A 55 -13.75 8.58 -21.83
C SER A 55 -12.85 9.81 -21.86
N SER A 56 -12.90 10.66 -20.84
CA SER A 56 -12.01 11.82 -20.76
C SER A 56 -10.62 11.44 -20.29
N ILE A 57 -9.63 11.96 -21.00
CA ILE A 57 -8.21 11.79 -20.68
C ILE A 57 -7.69 13.04 -19.98
N VAL A 58 -7.12 12.84 -18.82
CA VAL A 58 -6.49 13.90 -18.05
C VAL A 58 -4.98 13.81 -18.22
N THR A 59 -4.38 14.94 -18.60
CA THR A 59 -2.93 15.08 -18.75
C THR A 59 -2.41 16.15 -17.82
N VAL A 60 -1.40 15.82 -17.05
CA VAL A 60 -0.73 16.75 -16.12
C VAL A 60 0.67 17.06 -16.66
N TYR A 61 0.93 18.34 -16.76
CA TYR A 61 2.22 18.87 -17.18
C TYR A 61 2.96 19.52 -16.00
N ARG A 62 4.27 19.35 -16.00
CA ARG A 62 5.22 20.09 -15.15
C ARG A 62 6.28 20.70 -16.06
N ASP A 63 6.31 22.04 -16.12
CA ASP A 63 7.24 22.77 -17.00
C ASP A 63 7.22 22.24 -18.46
N ASP A 64 6.02 22.10 -19.03
CA ASP A 64 5.75 21.57 -20.39
C ASP A 64 6.08 20.07 -20.62
N ASN A 65 6.55 19.34 -19.59
CA ASN A 65 6.72 17.89 -19.66
C ASN A 65 5.50 17.17 -19.09
N ILE A 66 5.02 16.14 -19.77
CA ILE A 66 3.96 15.27 -19.26
C ILE A 66 4.52 14.45 -18.10
N ILE A 67 3.91 14.61 -16.93
CA ILE A 67 4.24 13.82 -15.73
C ILE A 67 3.15 12.79 -15.38
N PHE A 68 1.94 12.95 -15.95
CA PHE A 68 0.84 12.01 -15.82
C PHE A 68 -0.06 12.12 -17.05
N LYS A 69 -0.54 10.98 -17.52
CA LYS A 69 -1.62 10.84 -18.50
C LYS A 69 -2.50 9.68 -18.06
N GLY A 70 -3.79 9.87 -18.01
CA GLY A 70 -4.70 8.85 -17.52
C GLY A 70 -6.16 9.17 -17.82
N ARG A 71 -7.06 8.28 -17.46
CA ARG A 71 -8.50 8.46 -17.65
C ARG A 71 -9.22 8.77 -16.35
N VAL A 72 -10.34 9.45 -16.44
CA VAL A 72 -11.25 9.65 -15.30
C VAL A 72 -11.94 8.32 -14.97
N ILE A 73 -11.72 7.79 -13.78
CA ILE A 73 -12.34 6.54 -13.31
C ILE A 73 -13.58 6.78 -12.46
N SER A 74 -13.52 7.75 -11.57
CA SER A 74 -14.64 8.08 -10.70
C SER A 74 -14.86 9.58 -10.55
N SER A 75 -16.09 9.96 -10.24
CA SER A 75 -16.40 11.31 -9.79
C SER A 75 -17.54 11.26 -8.79
N GLU A 76 -17.39 11.99 -7.68
CA GLU A 76 -18.38 12.16 -6.64
C GLU A 76 -18.82 13.62 -6.56
N TYR A 77 -20.09 13.84 -6.25
CA TYR A 77 -20.63 15.20 -6.05
C TYR A 77 -20.81 15.47 -4.57
N GLY A 78 -20.20 16.53 -4.08
CA GLY A 78 -20.38 16.97 -2.72
C GLY A 78 -21.60 17.83 -2.50
N PHE A 79 -21.76 18.33 -1.28
CA PHE A 79 -22.95 19.08 -0.84
C PHE A 79 -23.17 20.38 -1.63
N HIS A 80 -22.11 21.06 -2.04
CA HIS A 80 -22.15 22.30 -2.84
C HIS A 80 -22.09 22.04 -4.34
N ASN A 81 -22.38 20.79 -4.75
CA ASN A 81 -22.30 20.33 -6.14
C ASN A 81 -20.87 20.38 -6.72
N GLU A 82 -19.85 20.50 -5.87
CA GLU A 82 -18.46 20.28 -6.27
C GLU A 82 -18.25 18.82 -6.71
N LYS A 83 -17.39 18.62 -7.68
CA LYS A 83 -17.09 17.31 -8.22
C LYS A 83 -15.68 16.89 -7.82
N GLN A 84 -15.55 15.87 -6.97
CA GLN A 84 -14.28 15.22 -6.71
C GLN A 84 -14.03 14.19 -7.82
N VAL A 85 -12.91 14.32 -8.52
CA VAL A 85 -12.54 13.49 -9.67
C VAL A 85 -11.30 12.69 -9.32
N THR A 86 -11.34 11.39 -9.64
CA THR A 86 -10.19 10.49 -9.54
C THR A 86 -9.85 9.95 -10.92
N CYS A 87 -8.59 10.02 -11.28
CA CYS A 87 -8.03 9.54 -12.54
C CYS A 87 -6.99 8.46 -12.25
N GLU A 88 -6.94 7.46 -13.11
CA GLU A 88 -5.93 6.39 -13.07
C GLU A 88 -5.01 6.50 -14.29
N GLY A 89 -3.71 6.25 -14.06
CA GLY A 89 -2.67 6.37 -15.07
C GLY A 89 -2.73 5.29 -16.14
N VAL A 90 -1.90 5.44 -17.18
CA VAL A 90 -1.94 4.59 -18.40
C VAL A 90 -1.72 3.10 -18.14
N LEU A 91 -1.04 2.70 -17.09
CA LEU A 91 -0.88 1.29 -16.75
C LEU A 91 -2.23 0.61 -16.41
N ALA A 92 -3.23 1.39 -15.96
CA ALA A 92 -4.57 0.89 -15.73
C ALA A 92 -5.26 0.41 -17.02
N PHE A 93 -4.87 0.89 -18.20
CA PHE A 93 -5.42 0.41 -19.47
C PHE A 93 -5.15 -1.08 -19.68
N LEU A 94 -4.01 -1.57 -19.17
CA LEU A 94 -3.66 -2.99 -19.21
C LEU A 94 -4.55 -3.87 -18.33
N LEU A 95 -5.27 -3.30 -17.35
CA LEU A 95 -6.24 -4.01 -16.53
C LEU A 95 -7.55 -4.29 -17.27
N ASP A 96 -7.88 -3.50 -18.31
CA ASP A 96 -9.13 -3.60 -19.03
C ASP A 96 -9.17 -4.76 -20.06
N THR A 97 -8.01 -5.26 -20.44
CA THR A 97 -7.85 -6.20 -21.54
C THR A 97 -7.38 -7.55 -21.02
N VAL A 98 -7.85 -8.62 -21.64
CA VAL A 98 -7.69 -9.97 -21.10
C VAL A 98 -6.89 -10.83 -22.09
N ILE A 99 -5.91 -11.55 -21.56
CA ILE A 99 -5.17 -12.60 -22.25
C ILE A 99 -5.83 -13.95 -21.96
N ARG A 100 -6.05 -14.72 -23.02
CA ARG A 100 -6.57 -16.08 -22.94
C ARG A 100 -5.48 -17.03 -22.45
N PRO A 101 -5.85 -18.22 -21.95
CA PRO A 101 -4.87 -19.25 -21.60
C PRO A 101 -3.83 -19.44 -22.70
N PHE A 102 -2.58 -19.59 -22.32
CA PHE A 102 -1.45 -19.73 -23.24
C PHE A 102 -0.35 -20.59 -22.62
N ASP A 103 0.42 -21.22 -23.47
CA ASP A 103 1.67 -21.90 -23.12
C ASP A 103 2.82 -21.34 -23.98
N PHE A 104 3.55 -20.40 -23.40
CA PHE A 104 4.70 -19.78 -24.07
C PHE A 104 5.97 -20.58 -23.73
N PRO A 105 6.77 -21.00 -24.71
CA PRO A 105 6.67 -20.74 -26.14
C PRO A 105 6.04 -21.88 -26.96
N ASN A 106 5.35 -22.82 -26.34
CA ASN A 106 4.96 -24.09 -26.97
C ASN A 106 3.75 -23.97 -27.90
N ASP A 107 2.90 -22.96 -27.71
CA ASP A 107 1.75 -22.76 -28.62
C ASP A 107 2.19 -22.32 -30.02
N ASP A 108 1.44 -22.72 -31.06
CA ASP A 108 1.68 -22.40 -32.47
C ASP A 108 1.81 -20.88 -32.72
N GLN A 109 1.14 -20.04 -31.91
CA GLN A 109 1.23 -18.59 -32.02
C GLN A 109 2.62 -18.03 -31.77
N PHE A 110 3.52 -18.80 -31.13
CA PHE A 110 4.89 -18.42 -30.83
C PHE A 110 5.93 -19.08 -31.76
N SER A 111 5.47 -19.79 -32.78
CA SER A 111 6.34 -20.52 -33.73
C SER A 111 7.35 -19.63 -34.50
N SER A 112 7.17 -18.32 -34.47
CA SER A 112 8.12 -17.35 -35.07
C SER A 112 9.28 -16.95 -34.14
N LEU A 113 9.29 -17.38 -32.90
CA LEU A 113 10.34 -17.06 -31.93
C LEU A 113 11.63 -17.79 -32.28
N ASP A 114 12.71 -17.05 -32.44
CA ASP A 114 14.07 -17.56 -32.62
C ASP A 114 14.90 -17.29 -31.37
N TYR A 115 15.08 -18.30 -30.55
CA TYR A 115 15.83 -18.19 -29.28
C TYR A 115 17.30 -17.76 -29.43
N GLU A 116 17.90 -17.97 -30.60
CA GLU A 116 19.29 -17.58 -30.84
C GLU A 116 19.43 -16.11 -31.22
N GLN A 117 18.37 -15.51 -31.79
CA GLN A 117 18.40 -14.16 -32.32
C GLN A 117 17.51 -13.19 -31.55
N ASP A 118 16.39 -13.68 -30.99
CA ASP A 118 15.41 -12.83 -30.33
C ASP A 118 15.72 -12.64 -28.81
N ASN A 119 15.43 -11.45 -28.30
CA ASN A 119 15.29 -11.24 -26.87
C ASN A 119 13.92 -11.78 -26.44
N VAL A 120 13.93 -12.91 -25.75
CA VAL A 120 12.70 -13.64 -25.36
C VAL A 120 11.78 -12.78 -24.48
N ILE A 121 12.35 -11.94 -23.61
CA ILE A 121 11.58 -11.03 -22.75
C ILE A 121 10.88 -9.96 -23.59
N GLU A 122 11.62 -9.35 -24.51
CA GLU A 122 11.10 -8.32 -25.42
C GLU A 122 9.98 -8.89 -26.30
N TYR A 123 10.19 -10.10 -26.85
CA TYR A 123 9.19 -10.82 -27.65
C TYR A 123 7.92 -11.08 -26.83
N PHE A 124 8.05 -11.59 -25.61
CA PHE A 124 6.91 -11.89 -24.74
C PHE A 124 6.14 -10.61 -24.35
N LEU A 125 6.85 -9.56 -23.93
CA LEU A 125 6.21 -8.28 -23.59
C LEU A 125 5.51 -7.68 -24.80
N ASN A 126 6.12 -7.73 -25.99
CA ASN A 126 5.49 -7.25 -27.22
C ASN A 126 4.24 -8.04 -27.59
N TRP A 127 4.23 -9.36 -27.35
CA TRP A 127 3.06 -10.19 -27.53
C TRP A 127 1.92 -9.79 -26.57
N VAL A 128 2.22 -9.53 -25.28
CA VAL A 128 1.24 -9.04 -24.30
C VAL A 128 0.64 -7.71 -24.75
N LEU A 129 1.50 -6.73 -25.14
CA LEU A 129 1.05 -5.43 -25.60
C LEU A 129 0.25 -5.52 -26.93
N SER A 130 0.58 -6.46 -27.80
CA SER A 130 -0.19 -6.71 -29.04
C SER A 130 -1.60 -7.22 -28.72
N ASN A 131 -1.73 -8.12 -27.74
CA ASN A 131 -3.04 -8.60 -27.26
C ASN A 131 -3.86 -7.47 -26.62
N HIS A 132 -3.20 -6.61 -25.83
CA HIS A 132 -3.82 -5.42 -25.29
C HIS A 132 -4.32 -4.49 -26.42
N ASN A 133 -3.45 -4.12 -27.33
CA ASN A 133 -3.74 -3.18 -28.41
C ASN A 133 -4.83 -3.68 -29.38
N ALA A 134 -4.99 -4.98 -29.53
CA ALA A 134 -6.06 -5.58 -30.33
C ALA A 134 -7.46 -5.40 -29.71
N GLN A 135 -7.54 -5.20 -28.41
CA GLN A 135 -8.78 -5.01 -27.64
C GLN A 135 -9.01 -3.55 -27.24
N ALA A 136 -7.94 -2.75 -27.18
CA ALA A 136 -7.93 -1.37 -26.70
C ALA A 136 -8.44 -0.37 -27.75
N LYS A 137 -9.01 0.74 -27.27
CA LYS A 137 -9.29 1.91 -28.11
C LYS A 137 -7.99 2.66 -28.45
N ASP A 138 -8.00 3.51 -29.47
CA ASP A 138 -6.79 4.19 -29.94
C ASP A 138 -6.05 4.97 -28.85
N PHE A 139 -6.78 5.66 -27.98
CA PHE A 139 -6.19 6.43 -26.88
C PHE A 139 -5.59 5.57 -25.73
N GLN A 140 -5.90 4.27 -25.69
CA GLN A 140 -5.42 3.32 -24.69
C GLN A 140 -4.25 2.48 -25.18
N LYS A 141 -3.92 2.56 -26.48
CA LYS A 141 -2.86 1.73 -27.07
C LYS A 141 -1.50 2.08 -26.50
N ILE A 142 -0.74 1.04 -26.22
CA ILE A 142 0.60 1.14 -25.64
C ILE A 142 1.60 0.46 -26.58
N LYS A 143 2.65 1.18 -26.94
CA LYS A 143 3.75 0.67 -27.76
C LYS A 143 4.85 0.09 -26.85
N LEU A 144 5.53 -0.92 -27.38
CA LEU A 144 6.73 -1.41 -26.76
C LEU A 144 7.80 -0.33 -26.77
N GLY A 145 8.39 -0.06 -25.60
CA GLY A 145 9.51 0.83 -25.41
C GLY A 145 10.84 0.07 -25.34
N THR A 146 11.75 0.54 -24.51
CA THR A 146 13.06 -0.09 -24.29
C THR A 146 12.93 -1.26 -23.33
N VAL A 147 13.46 -2.43 -23.72
CA VAL A 147 13.56 -3.61 -22.87
C VAL A 147 15.02 -3.89 -22.57
N THR A 148 15.41 -3.74 -21.29
CA THR A 148 16.78 -4.05 -20.83
C THR A 148 16.78 -5.07 -19.70
N ALA A 149 15.60 -5.40 -19.14
CA ALA A 149 15.48 -6.50 -18.20
C ALA A 149 15.98 -7.79 -18.84
N THR A 150 16.75 -8.57 -18.08
CA THR A 150 17.40 -9.79 -18.57
C THR A 150 16.94 -11.01 -17.79
N ASP A 151 16.82 -12.13 -18.51
CA ASP A 151 16.78 -13.46 -17.93
C ASP A 151 18.17 -14.06 -18.09
N PRO A 152 18.85 -14.51 -17.02
CA PRO A 152 20.20 -15.04 -17.10
C PRO A 152 20.38 -16.16 -18.12
N ASN A 153 19.30 -16.92 -18.39
CA ASN A 153 19.31 -18.05 -19.32
C ASN A 153 18.70 -17.72 -20.69
N ASN A 154 18.24 -16.49 -20.89
CA ASN A 154 17.41 -16.09 -22.05
C ASN A 154 16.24 -17.06 -22.33
N TYR A 155 15.69 -17.64 -21.26
CA TYR A 155 14.66 -18.67 -21.35
C TYR A 155 13.45 -18.30 -20.48
N ILE A 156 12.39 -17.86 -21.13
CA ILE A 156 11.09 -17.68 -20.51
C ILE A 156 10.16 -18.81 -20.98
N ALA A 157 10.01 -19.85 -20.19
CA ALA A 157 8.83 -20.70 -20.31
C ALA A 157 7.78 -20.18 -19.35
N ARG A 158 6.65 -19.71 -19.86
CA ARG A 158 5.54 -19.15 -19.08
C ARG A 158 4.23 -19.67 -19.62
N SER A 159 3.37 -20.09 -18.74
CA SER A 159 2.04 -20.55 -19.11
C SER A 159 0.99 -19.98 -18.17
N SER A 160 -0.24 -19.92 -18.62
CA SER A 160 -1.40 -19.64 -17.78
C SER A 160 -2.61 -20.39 -18.32
N ILE A 161 -3.28 -21.10 -17.45
CA ILE A 161 -4.58 -21.74 -17.74
C ILE A 161 -5.75 -20.80 -17.43
N GLU A 162 -5.46 -19.65 -16.82
CA GLU A 162 -6.44 -18.67 -16.40
C GLU A 162 -6.55 -17.51 -17.40
N TYR A 163 -7.68 -16.83 -17.36
CA TYR A 163 -7.91 -15.59 -18.09
C TYR A 163 -7.42 -14.43 -17.22
N LEU A 164 -6.22 -13.92 -17.51
CA LEU A 164 -5.59 -12.83 -16.77
C LEU A 164 -5.69 -11.53 -17.54
N ASN A 165 -5.75 -10.39 -16.84
CA ASN A 165 -5.56 -9.12 -17.51
C ASN A 165 -4.08 -8.92 -17.92
N CYS A 166 -3.85 -8.04 -18.90
CA CYS A 166 -2.50 -7.83 -19.45
C CYS A 166 -1.49 -7.35 -18.39
N PHE A 167 -1.92 -6.48 -17.46
CA PHE A 167 -1.05 -6.02 -16.38
C PHE A 167 -0.64 -7.15 -15.45
N GLU A 168 -1.58 -8.02 -15.10
CA GLU A 168 -1.33 -9.16 -14.23
C GLU A 168 -0.40 -10.20 -14.87
N VAL A 169 -0.50 -10.40 -16.20
CA VAL A 169 0.46 -11.24 -16.94
C VAL A 169 1.86 -10.63 -16.89
N ILE A 170 2.03 -9.32 -17.15
CA ILE A 170 3.33 -8.64 -17.03
C ILE A 170 3.86 -8.77 -15.60
N LYS A 171 3.02 -8.52 -14.61
CA LYS A 171 3.39 -8.60 -13.21
C LYS A 171 3.86 -9.99 -12.82
N THR A 172 3.01 -11.00 -13.00
CA THR A 172 3.26 -12.36 -12.50
C THR A 172 4.27 -13.14 -13.33
N ARG A 173 4.43 -12.81 -14.62
CA ARG A 173 5.29 -13.56 -15.54
C ARG A 173 6.63 -12.88 -15.84
N LEU A 174 6.74 -11.57 -15.57
CA LEU A 174 7.97 -10.81 -15.74
C LEU A 174 8.46 -10.21 -14.42
N LEU A 175 7.73 -9.25 -13.84
CA LEU A 175 8.19 -8.51 -12.67
C LEU A 175 8.45 -9.38 -11.45
N ASP A 176 7.51 -10.26 -11.11
CA ASP A 176 7.61 -11.13 -9.94
C ASP A 176 8.72 -12.18 -10.07
N LEU A 177 9.15 -12.49 -11.29
CA LEU A 177 10.12 -13.55 -11.55
C LEU A 177 11.51 -13.01 -11.88
N LEU A 178 11.59 -11.90 -12.60
CA LEU A 178 12.85 -11.33 -13.09
C LEU A 178 13.20 -10.01 -12.39
N GLY A 179 12.25 -9.42 -11.65
CA GLY A 179 12.41 -8.09 -11.09
C GLY A 179 12.36 -7.01 -12.17
N GLY A 180 13.05 -5.89 -11.94
CA GLY A 180 13.09 -4.77 -12.86
C GLY A 180 11.91 -3.81 -12.70
N TYR A 181 11.80 -2.88 -13.65
CA TYR A 181 10.91 -1.73 -13.51
C TYR A 181 10.15 -1.44 -14.79
N LEU A 182 8.85 -1.19 -14.66
CA LEU A 182 8.02 -0.62 -15.73
C LEU A 182 8.10 0.90 -15.68
N ARG A 183 8.26 1.51 -16.85
CA ARG A 183 8.25 2.96 -16.99
C ARG A 183 7.38 3.37 -18.18
N ALA A 184 6.31 4.11 -17.92
CA ALA A 184 5.53 4.73 -18.96
C ALA A 184 6.23 6.01 -19.48
N ARG A 185 6.34 6.15 -20.78
CA ARG A 185 6.84 7.37 -21.44
C ARG A 185 5.82 7.89 -22.44
N TYR A 186 5.80 9.19 -22.62
CA TYR A 186 4.87 9.89 -23.50
C TYR A 186 5.65 10.63 -24.58
N GLU A 187 5.44 10.25 -25.84
CA GLU A 187 6.09 10.87 -26.99
C GLU A 187 5.08 11.12 -28.09
N LEU A 188 4.91 12.37 -28.53
CA LEU A 188 4.04 12.75 -29.65
C LEU A 188 2.62 12.10 -29.58
N ASP A 189 1.97 12.18 -28.44
CA ASP A 189 0.66 11.57 -28.15
C ASP A 189 0.65 10.03 -28.01
N GLU A 190 1.77 9.37 -28.21
CA GLU A 190 1.90 7.92 -28.04
C GLU A 190 2.39 7.57 -26.65
N ILE A 191 1.97 6.39 -26.18
CA ILE A 191 2.35 5.82 -24.89
C ILE A 191 3.32 4.68 -25.15
N TYR A 192 4.49 4.75 -24.54
CA TYR A 192 5.50 3.70 -24.58
C TYR A 192 5.64 3.06 -23.21
N LEU A 193 5.78 1.76 -23.16
CA LEU A 193 6.09 0.99 -21.96
C LEU A 193 7.50 0.42 -22.06
N ASP A 194 8.41 0.92 -21.23
CA ASP A 194 9.74 0.36 -21.04
C ASP A 194 9.71 -0.71 -19.95
N TYR A 195 10.55 -1.72 -20.08
CA TYR A 195 10.84 -2.70 -19.02
C TYR A 195 12.35 -2.74 -18.80
N ILE A 196 12.81 -2.10 -17.74
CA ILE A 196 14.24 -1.83 -17.50
C ILE A 196 14.73 -2.55 -16.24
N GLU A 197 16.03 -2.91 -16.23
CA GLU A 197 16.67 -3.51 -15.06
C GLU A 197 16.86 -2.52 -13.92
N ASP A 198 17.19 -1.26 -14.24
CA ASP A 198 17.42 -0.19 -13.26
C ASP A 198 17.21 1.19 -13.90
N PHE A 199 17.00 2.20 -13.08
CA PHE A 199 16.91 3.60 -13.49
C PHE A 199 18.31 4.19 -13.71
N THR A 200 18.89 3.82 -14.82
CA THR A 200 20.21 4.23 -15.28
C THR A 200 20.16 4.85 -16.67
N SER A 201 21.26 5.38 -17.15
CA SER A 201 21.34 6.04 -18.45
C SER A 201 20.99 5.13 -19.64
N ASP A 202 21.21 3.83 -19.50
CA ASP A 202 20.92 2.80 -20.51
C ASP A 202 19.89 1.77 -20.06
N GLY A 203 19.29 1.94 -18.89
CA GLY A 203 18.29 1.04 -18.30
C GLY A 203 18.85 -0.25 -17.72
N LYS A 204 20.18 -0.43 -17.65
CA LYS A 204 20.85 -1.65 -17.15
C LYS A 204 21.45 -1.42 -15.77
N LYS A 205 21.52 -2.45 -14.96
CA LYS A 205 22.13 -2.40 -13.61
C LYS A 205 23.57 -1.87 -13.62
N THR A 206 24.29 -2.07 -14.71
CA THR A 206 25.69 -1.62 -14.90
C THR A 206 25.82 -0.18 -15.39
N GLY A 207 24.74 0.45 -15.79
CA GLY A 207 24.69 1.82 -16.29
C GLY A 207 24.89 2.87 -15.20
N SER A 208 25.11 4.12 -15.60
CA SER A 208 25.20 5.24 -14.67
C SER A 208 23.82 5.58 -14.12
N LYS A 209 23.64 5.57 -12.81
CA LYS A 209 22.36 5.88 -12.15
C LYS A 209 21.83 7.25 -12.54
N LEU A 210 20.53 7.36 -12.74
CA LEU A 210 19.84 8.63 -12.99
C LEU A 210 19.71 9.41 -11.67
N VAL A 211 20.75 10.18 -11.34
CA VAL A 211 20.80 10.91 -10.07
C VAL A 211 20.15 12.28 -10.25
N CYS A 212 19.22 12.62 -9.34
CA CYS A 212 18.65 13.96 -9.24
C CYS A 212 19.73 15.00 -8.95
N THR A 213 19.64 16.17 -9.58
CA THR A 213 20.62 17.24 -9.38
C THR A 213 20.51 17.91 -8.02
N GLN A 214 19.36 17.80 -7.35
CA GLN A 214 19.19 18.23 -5.97
C GLN A 214 19.37 17.06 -5.00
N LYS A 215 19.92 17.38 -3.84
CA LYS A 215 20.03 16.49 -2.69
C LYS A 215 18.91 16.81 -1.69
N ILE A 216 18.67 15.90 -0.76
CA ILE A 216 17.86 16.16 0.43
C ILE A 216 18.81 16.27 1.61
N GLU A 217 18.76 17.38 2.32
CA GLU A 217 19.70 17.68 3.40
C GLU A 217 18.98 18.24 4.62
N PHE A 218 19.37 17.71 5.80
CA PHE A 218 18.90 18.23 7.09
C PHE A 218 19.37 19.66 7.29
N GLY A 219 18.44 20.56 7.63
CA GLY A 219 18.70 21.99 7.76
C GLY A 219 18.60 22.78 6.46
N GLU A 220 18.36 22.14 5.30
CA GLU A 220 18.08 22.80 4.02
C GLU A 220 16.63 22.59 3.59
N ASN A 221 16.33 21.42 3.04
CA ASN A 221 15.01 21.11 2.43
C ASN A 221 14.31 19.89 3.03
N LEU A 222 14.93 19.18 3.97
CA LEU A 222 14.30 18.11 4.72
C LEU A 222 13.37 18.69 5.78
N LEU A 223 12.07 18.38 5.70
CA LEU A 223 11.06 18.85 6.64
C LEU A 223 10.70 17.80 7.69
N ASP A 224 10.63 16.54 7.27
CA ASP A 224 10.24 15.40 8.11
C ASP A 224 10.88 14.14 7.58
N LEU A 225 11.16 13.18 8.46
CA LEU A 225 11.79 11.91 8.11
C LEU A 225 11.30 10.81 9.04
N THR A 226 10.83 9.73 8.44
CA THR A 226 10.58 8.47 9.13
C THR A 226 11.44 7.40 8.49
N GLN A 227 12.30 6.77 9.26
CA GLN A 227 13.11 5.65 8.83
C GLN A 227 12.53 4.37 9.41
N GLU A 228 12.17 3.45 8.53
CA GLU A 228 11.77 2.09 8.90
C GLU A 228 12.91 1.15 8.53
N SER A 229 13.37 0.39 9.50
CA SER A 229 14.31 -0.71 9.30
C SER A 229 13.64 -1.98 9.78
N ASP A 230 13.22 -2.82 8.85
CA ASP A 230 12.61 -4.10 9.15
C ASP A 230 13.61 -5.24 8.89
N GLY A 231 13.91 -5.98 9.96
CA GLY A 231 14.75 -7.18 9.90
C GLY A 231 13.94 -8.48 9.89
N SER A 232 12.60 -8.42 9.87
CA SER A 232 11.73 -9.61 9.88
C SER A 232 11.93 -10.49 8.65
N ASP A 233 12.27 -9.86 7.53
CA ASP A 233 12.50 -10.52 6.25
C ASP A 233 13.96 -10.91 6.00
N LEU A 234 14.87 -10.60 6.93
CA LEU A 234 16.27 -10.97 6.79
C LEU A 234 16.40 -12.51 6.73
N LYS A 235 16.90 -13.01 5.63
CA LYS A 235 17.24 -14.42 5.45
C LYS A 235 18.74 -14.55 5.21
N THR A 236 19.37 -15.41 5.98
CA THR A 236 20.79 -15.68 5.82
C THR A 236 21.04 -16.92 4.99
N GLY A 237 20.02 -17.74 4.77
CA GLY A 237 20.08 -18.94 3.96
C GLY A 237 18.77 -19.24 3.23
N ILE A 238 18.85 -20.07 2.20
CA ILE A 238 17.73 -20.49 1.36
C ILE A 238 17.77 -22.00 1.08
N ILE A 239 16.60 -22.62 1.12
CA ILE A 239 16.37 -24.00 0.65
C ILE A 239 15.49 -23.88 -0.60
N PRO A 240 16.08 -23.97 -1.81
CA PRO A 240 15.33 -23.86 -3.04
C PRO A 240 14.67 -25.19 -3.42
N LEU A 241 13.41 -25.12 -3.81
CA LEU A 241 12.65 -26.26 -4.33
C LEU A 241 12.17 -25.92 -5.75
N GLY A 242 12.45 -26.80 -6.70
CA GLY A 242 12.01 -26.68 -8.10
C GLY A 242 10.67 -27.37 -8.37
N ALA A 243 10.49 -27.80 -9.62
CA ALA A 243 9.33 -28.56 -10.04
C ALA A 243 9.19 -29.88 -9.24
N ARG A 244 7.98 -30.38 -9.13
CA ARG A 244 7.75 -31.73 -8.58
C ARG A 244 8.36 -32.80 -9.49
N LEU A 245 8.93 -33.81 -8.89
CA LEU A 245 9.48 -34.94 -9.61
C LEU A 245 8.35 -35.83 -10.10
N GLU A 246 8.56 -36.47 -11.25
CA GLU A 246 7.64 -37.45 -11.84
C GLU A 246 8.15 -38.84 -11.56
N ASP A 247 7.24 -39.80 -11.30
CA ASP A 247 7.56 -41.23 -11.20
C ASP A 247 7.78 -41.85 -12.60
N GLU A 248 8.11 -43.13 -12.65
CA GLU A 248 8.35 -43.88 -13.90
C GLU A 248 7.10 -43.94 -14.81
N ASP A 249 5.92 -43.74 -14.26
CA ASP A 249 4.64 -43.72 -14.97
C ASP A 249 4.22 -42.29 -15.41
N GLY A 250 5.03 -41.26 -15.10
CA GLY A 250 4.78 -39.86 -15.44
C GLY A 250 3.82 -39.13 -14.48
N ASN A 251 3.52 -39.73 -13.31
CA ASN A 251 2.72 -39.06 -12.29
C ASN A 251 3.60 -38.19 -11.40
N GLN A 252 3.10 -37.04 -11.01
CA GLN A 252 3.81 -36.18 -10.06
C GLN A 252 3.89 -36.83 -8.68
N THR A 253 5.10 -36.83 -8.12
CA THR A 253 5.38 -37.29 -6.75
C THR A 253 5.22 -36.14 -5.75
N ASP A 254 5.39 -36.45 -4.45
CA ASP A 254 5.46 -35.43 -3.40
C ASP A 254 6.87 -34.81 -3.23
N GLU A 255 7.83 -35.30 -4.01
CA GLU A 255 9.21 -34.83 -3.98
C GLU A 255 9.41 -33.68 -4.97
N TYR A 256 10.24 -32.73 -4.58
CA TYR A 256 10.61 -31.59 -5.39
C TYR A 256 12.03 -31.70 -5.88
N LEU A 257 12.32 -31.10 -7.04
CA LEU A 257 13.68 -30.91 -7.48
C LEU A 257 14.43 -30.06 -6.44
N THR A 258 15.59 -30.53 -6.00
CA THR A 258 16.51 -29.82 -5.11
C THR A 258 17.85 -29.57 -5.78
N ILE A 259 18.70 -28.77 -5.14
CA ILE A 259 20.09 -28.55 -5.59
C ILE A 259 21.07 -29.61 -5.01
N GLU A 260 20.60 -30.62 -4.31
CA GLU A 260 21.44 -31.61 -3.64
C GLU A 260 22.34 -32.38 -4.62
N SER A 261 21.89 -32.56 -5.86
CA SER A 261 22.66 -33.21 -6.93
C SER A 261 23.89 -32.44 -7.39
N LEU A 262 23.94 -31.13 -7.09
CA LEU A 262 25.06 -30.26 -7.46
C LEU A 262 26.20 -30.36 -6.43
N PRO A 263 27.46 -30.10 -6.82
CA PRO A 263 28.60 -30.13 -5.91
C PRO A 263 28.48 -29.12 -4.76
N ASP A 264 28.85 -29.55 -3.55
CA ASP A 264 29.01 -28.66 -2.41
C ASP A 264 30.24 -27.76 -2.57
N GLY A 265 30.17 -26.54 -2.06
CA GLY A 265 31.31 -25.63 -2.09
C GLY A 265 30.92 -24.14 -2.05
N THR A 266 31.94 -23.31 -2.17
CA THR A 266 31.78 -21.87 -2.24
C THR A 266 31.30 -21.45 -3.62
N LEU A 267 30.14 -20.81 -3.68
CA LEU A 267 29.53 -20.30 -4.92
C LEU A 267 30.01 -18.88 -5.26
N SER A 268 30.19 -18.05 -4.23
CA SER A 268 30.75 -16.71 -4.30
C SER A 268 31.32 -16.32 -2.93
N GLU A 269 31.92 -15.12 -2.82
CA GLU A 269 32.49 -14.63 -1.56
C GLU A 269 31.45 -14.64 -0.43
N GLY A 270 31.70 -15.44 0.61
CA GLY A 270 30.83 -15.58 1.76
C GLY A 270 29.56 -16.40 1.54
N ILE A 271 29.31 -16.96 0.36
CA ILE A 271 28.13 -17.78 0.07
C ILE A 271 28.55 -19.22 -0.23
N VAL A 272 28.01 -20.16 0.54
CA VAL A 272 28.32 -21.59 0.45
C VAL A 272 27.06 -22.40 0.23
N LYS A 273 27.16 -23.40 -0.68
CA LYS A 273 26.16 -24.44 -0.87
C LYS A 273 26.56 -25.68 -0.07
N THR A 274 25.64 -26.25 0.66
CA THR A 274 25.81 -27.51 1.37
C THR A 274 24.52 -28.33 1.28
N GLY A 275 24.58 -29.52 0.67
CA GLY A 275 23.41 -30.36 0.47
C GLY A 275 22.34 -29.64 -0.34
N ASP A 276 21.17 -29.43 0.26
CA ASP A 276 19.98 -28.85 -0.34
C ASP A 276 19.86 -27.34 -0.16
N HIS A 277 20.81 -26.68 0.50
CA HIS A 277 20.70 -25.27 0.87
C HIS A 277 21.92 -24.43 0.50
N ILE A 278 21.68 -23.13 0.43
CA ILE A 278 22.70 -22.09 0.24
C ILE A 278 22.67 -21.17 1.46
N LEU A 279 23.84 -20.85 2.01
CA LEU A 279 24.00 -20.03 3.21
C LEU A 279 25.00 -18.89 2.95
N ASN A 280 24.65 -17.69 3.37
CA ASN A 280 25.60 -16.57 3.52
C ASN A 280 26.26 -16.66 4.90
N ILE A 281 27.52 -17.10 4.92
CA ILE A 281 28.25 -17.37 6.18
C ILE A 281 28.44 -16.11 6.98
N SER A 282 28.84 -15.01 6.34
CA SER A 282 29.13 -13.74 7.05
C SER A 282 27.89 -13.18 7.75
N LEU A 283 26.72 -13.32 7.14
CA LEU A 283 25.48 -12.91 7.76
C LEU A 283 25.01 -13.90 8.83
N ALA A 284 25.20 -15.17 8.58
CA ALA A 284 24.84 -16.20 9.56
C ALA A 284 25.71 -16.13 10.84
N GLU A 285 26.95 -15.69 10.74
CA GLU A 285 27.82 -15.42 11.90
C GLU A 285 27.28 -14.26 12.75
N ASN A 286 26.70 -13.23 12.12
CA ASN A 286 26.17 -12.05 12.82
C ASN A 286 24.75 -12.24 13.35
N TYR A 287 23.88 -12.89 12.56
CA TYR A 287 22.43 -12.92 12.83
C TYR A 287 21.88 -14.33 13.08
N GLY A 288 22.72 -15.36 12.96
CA GLY A 288 22.30 -16.77 12.98
C GLY A 288 21.87 -17.27 11.60
N ALA A 289 21.73 -18.58 11.48
CA ALA A 289 21.23 -19.22 10.27
C ALA A 289 19.70 -19.12 10.22
N VAL A 290 19.18 -18.19 9.43
CA VAL A 290 17.75 -17.98 9.19
C VAL A 290 17.43 -18.43 7.78
N TYR A 291 16.83 -19.62 7.65
CA TYR A 291 16.50 -20.21 6.35
C TYR A 291 15.09 -19.84 5.90
N GLU A 292 14.95 -19.65 4.58
CA GLU A 292 13.68 -19.63 3.90
C GLU A 292 13.59 -20.76 2.89
N VAL A 293 12.40 -21.38 2.79
CA VAL A 293 12.10 -22.40 1.77
C VAL A 293 11.35 -21.72 0.65
N VAL A 294 11.94 -21.64 -0.53
CA VAL A 294 11.33 -21.00 -1.70
C VAL A 294 11.09 -22.03 -2.79
N LYS A 295 9.88 -22.03 -3.36
CA LYS A 295 9.47 -22.97 -4.41
C LYS A 295 9.38 -22.23 -5.75
N TRP A 296 10.01 -22.80 -6.76
CA TRP A 296 9.91 -22.41 -8.18
C TRP A 296 9.42 -23.61 -8.98
N GLU A 297 8.11 -23.80 -9.01
CA GLU A 297 7.48 -25.01 -9.58
C GLU A 297 7.73 -25.18 -11.10
N ASP A 298 8.10 -24.10 -11.78
CA ASP A 298 8.42 -24.10 -13.21
C ASP A 298 9.89 -24.49 -13.50
N VAL A 299 10.75 -24.58 -12.47
CA VAL A 299 12.18 -24.86 -12.63
C VAL A 299 12.46 -26.36 -12.57
N LYS A 300 12.84 -26.93 -13.70
CA LYS A 300 13.10 -28.37 -13.86
C LYS A 300 14.58 -28.76 -13.89
N VAL A 301 15.51 -27.79 -13.76
CA VAL A 301 16.96 -28.03 -13.84
C VAL A 301 17.63 -27.48 -12.58
N ALA A 302 18.44 -28.30 -11.91
CA ALA A 302 19.07 -27.96 -10.64
C ALA A 302 20.02 -26.75 -10.73
N ASP A 303 20.79 -26.61 -11.82
CA ASP A 303 21.67 -25.46 -12.04
C ASP A 303 20.86 -24.15 -12.11
N ASN A 304 19.73 -24.16 -12.81
CA ASN A 304 18.85 -22.99 -12.90
C ASN A 304 18.23 -22.67 -11.54
N LEU A 305 17.84 -23.70 -10.78
CA LEU A 305 17.32 -23.56 -9.43
C LEU A 305 18.36 -22.91 -8.50
N GLN A 306 19.63 -23.32 -8.61
CA GLN A 306 20.71 -22.71 -7.85
C GLN A 306 20.93 -21.25 -8.23
N GLN A 307 20.89 -20.89 -9.52
CA GLN A 307 21.04 -19.52 -10.00
C GLN A 307 19.92 -18.61 -9.46
N MET A 308 18.68 -19.09 -9.50
CA MET A 308 17.53 -18.35 -8.95
C MET A 308 17.63 -18.18 -7.44
N ALA A 309 18.07 -19.22 -6.72
CA ALA A 309 18.29 -19.17 -5.28
C ALA A 309 19.38 -18.15 -4.90
N LEU A 310 20.47 -18.07 -5.66
CA LEU A 310 21.52 -17.08 -5.44
C LEU A 310 21.02 -15.65 -5.66
N SER A 311 20.25 -15.42 -6.72
CA SER A 311 19.67 -14.11 -7.00
C SER A 311 18.69 -13.69 -5.89
N TYR A 312 17.83 -14.62 -5.46
CA TYR A 312 16.89 -14.39 -4.38
C TYR A 312 17.59 -14.09 -3.06
N LEU A 313 18.61 -14.89 -2.69
CA LEU A 313 19.37 -14.68 -1.45
C LEU A 313 20.07 -13.32 -1.46
N ALA A 314 20.64 -12.90 -2.60
CA ALA A 314 21.31 -11.61 -2.72
C ALA A 314 20.37 -10.42 -2.45
N ASP A 315 19.10 -10.55 -2.75
CA ASP A 315 18.07 -9.53 -2.46
C ASP A 315 17.53 -9.65 -1.03
N SER A 316 17.41 -10.87 -0.49
CA SER A 316 16.86 -11.14 0.85
C SER A 316 17.82 -10.80 1.99
N VAL A 317 19.12 -10.67 1.72
CA VAL A 317 20.14 -10.30 2.73
C VAL A 317 20.20 -8.80 3.04
N LYS A 318 19.45 -7.98 2.31
CA LYS A 318 19.41 -6.53 2.53
C LYS A 318 18.32 -6.22 3.54
N PHE A 319 18.66 -5.51 4.61
CA PHE A 319 17.63 -4.91 5.45
C PHE A 319 16.74 -4.01 4.58
N LYS A 320 15.44 -4.18 4.69
CA LYS A 320 14.49 -3.28 4.06
C LYS A 320 14.52 -1.96 4.81
N ASN A 321 15.40 -1.07 4.38
CA ASN A 321 15.44 0.28 4.87
C ASN A 321 14.64 1.15 3.92
N SER A 322 13.42 1.49 4.31
CA SER A 322 12.64 2.51 3.64
C SER A 322 12.71 3.81 4.42
N ILE A 323 12.81 4.91 3.70
CA ILE A 323 12.80 6.23 4.29
C ILE A 323 11.67 7.02 3.66
N THR A 324 10.67 7.35 4.47
CA THR A 324 9.62 8.27 4.08
C THR A 324 10.04 9.68 4.45
N ILE A 325 10.07 10.55 3.48
CA ILE A 325 10.59 11.91 3.62
C ILE A 325 9.53 12.93 3.21
N LYS A 326 9.44 14.01 3.99
CA LYS A 326 8.84 15.27 3.56
C LYS A 326 9.95 16.24 3.21
N ALA A 327 10.05 16.62 1.95
CA ALA A 327 11.08 17.54 1.50
C ALA A 327 10.50 18.61 0.59
N ILE A 328 11.08 19.81 0.66
CA ILE A 328 10.78 20.88 -0.30
C ILE A 328 11.57 20.62 -1.57
N ASP A 329 10.88 20.59 -2.70
CA ASP A 329 11.53 20.56 -4.01
C ASP A 329 12.14 21.92 -4.31
N LEU A 330 13.47 21.99 -4.32
CA LEU A 330 14.22 23.25 -4.53
C LEU A 330 14.03 23.83 -5.94
N ARG A 331 13.49 23.07 -6.89
CA ARG A 331 13.05 23.57 -8.20
C ARG A 331 12.01 24.71 -8.07
N LEU A 332 11.28 24.75 -6.97
CA LEU A 332 10.32 25.84 -6.69
C LEU A 332 10.98 27.22 -6.60
N THR A 333 12.22 27.26 -6.16
CA THR A 333 12.99 28.49 -5.93
C THR A 333 14.10 28.72 -6.95
N ASN A 334 14.53 27.66 -7.64
CA ASN A 334 15.64 27.72 -8.58
C ASN A 334 15.41 26.82 -9.80
N ASP A 335 15.13 27.42 -10.94
CA ASP A 335 14.84 26.73 -12.21
C ASP A 335 16.03 25.96 -12.82
N GLN A 336 17.24 26.14 -12.29
CA GLN A 336 18.42 25.37 -12.73
C GLN A 336 18.52 24.00 -12.07
N ILE A 337 17.72 23.75 -11.03
CA ILE A 337 17.70 22.50 -10.27
C ILE A 337 16.65 21.56 -10.88
N GLY A 338 16.98 20.28 -11.04
CA GLY A 338 16.03 19.27 -11.49
C GLY A 338 14.97 18.98 -10.41
N ALA A 339 13.72 18.88 -10.79
CA ALA A 339 12.64 18.50 -9.87
C ALA A 339 12.72 17.01 -9.49
N PHE A 340 12.20 16.64 -8.34
CA PHE A 340 12.04 15.23 -7.96
C PHE A 340 11.15 14.51 -8.98
N THR A 341 11.64 13.40 -9.48
CA THR A 341 10.94 12.58 -10.49
C THR A 341 11.06 11.10 -10.13
N LEU A 342 9.96 10.38 -10.21
CA LEU A 342 9.89 8.95 -9.93
C LEU A 342 11.00 8.19 -10.70
N GLY A 343 11.67 7.25 -10.03
CA GLY A 343 12.75 6.46 -10.61
C GLY A 343 14.13 7.16 -10.61
N GLN A 344 14.24 8.39 -10.14
CA GLN A 344 15.56 9.00 -9.93
C GLN A 344 16.18 8.55 -8.60
N TYR A 345 17.49 8.49 -8.59
CA TYR A 345 18.26 8.34 -7.36
C TYR A 345 18.50 9.70 -6.72
N ILE A 346 18.24 9.81 -5.42
CA ILE A 346 18.39 11.05 -4.65
C ILE A 346 19.42 10.83 -3.56
N ARG A 347 20.40 11.74 -3.48
CA ARG A 347 21.34 11.74 -2.36
C ARG A 347 20.70 12.37 -1.14
N CYS A 348 20.62 11.59 -0.05
CA CYS A 348 20.13 12.08 1.23
C CYS A 348 21.28 12.22 2.20
N TYR A 349 21.33 13.37 2.89
CA TYR A 349 22.31 13.65 3.92
C TYR A 349 21.61 14.17 5.18
N SER A 350 21.80 13.46 6.28
CA SER A 350 21.32 13.91 7.59
C SER A 350 22.25 13.36 8.68
N GLU A 351 23.12 14.23 9.21
CA GLU A 351 24.05 13.86 10.28
C GLU A 351 23.34 13.37 11.55
N PRO A 352 22.25 14.03 12.03
CA PRO A 352 21.53 13.56 13.22
C PRO A 352 20.89 12.18 13.07
N HIS A 353 20.63 11.72 11.85
CA HIS A 353 20.01 10.43 11.55
C HIS A 353 20.98 9.41 10.96
N GLU A 354 22.29 9.75 10.94
CA GLU A 354 23.35 8.92 10.36
C GLU A 354 23.11 8.51 8.89
N ILE A 355 22.42 9.37 8.12
CA ILE A 355 22.08 9.13 6.72
C ILE A 355 23.06 9.89 5.83
N ASN A 356 23.76 9.17 4.94
CA ASN A 356 24.58 9.74 3.86
C ASN A 356 24.67 8.74 2.71
N ASP A 357 23.57 8.55 2.00
CA ASP A 357 23.53 7.56 0.94
C ASP A 357 22.66 7.99 -0.25
N LEU A 358 22.65 7.16 -1.28
CA LEU A 358 21.93 7.37 -2.52
C LEU A 358 20.72 6.41 -2.56
N TYR A 359 19.52 6.95 -2.54
CA TYR A 359 18.26 6.21 -2.51
C TYR A 359 17.48 6.38 -3.81
N LEU A 360 16.79 5.32 -4.22
CA LEU A 360 15.84 5.36 -5.33
C LEU A 360 14.51 5.96 -4.87
N LEU A 361 13.98 6.92 -5.61
CA LEU A 361 12.66 7.49 -5.39
C LEU A 361 11.59 6.53 -5.94
N GLN A 362 10.97 5.78 -5.03
CA GLN A 362 9.99 4.74 -5.34
C GLN A 362 8.58 5.25 -5.45
N LYS A 363 8.24 6.23 -4.60
CA LYS A 363 6.90 6.78 -4.53
C LYS A 363 6.96 8.27 -4.27
N ILE A 364 6.09 8.99 -4.93
CA ILE A 364 5.93 10.43 -4.77
C ILE A 364 4.46 10.80 -4.73
N SER A 365 4.09 11.67 -3.79
CA SER A 365 2.78 12.29 -3.73
C SER A 365 2.96 13.81 -3.82
N ILE A 366 2.54 14.39 -4.93
CA ILE A 366 2.72 15.81 -5.24
C ILE A 366 1.40 16.55 -4.98
N ASP A 367 1.40 17.48 -4.02
CA ASP A 367 0.35 18.48 -3.89
C ASP A 367 0.73 19.70 -4.75
N MET A 368 0.04 19.90 -5.86
CA MET A 368 0.42 20.93 -6.83
C MET A 368 0.08 22.35 -6.38
N LYS A 369 -0.87 22.51 -5.44
CA LYS A 369 -1.19 23.81 -4.83
C LYS A 369 -0.28 24.14 -3.66
N ASN A 370 0.12 23.12 -2.91
CA ASN A 370 0.95 23.27 -1.72
C ASN A 370 2.16 22.34 -1.82
N PRO A 371 3.13 22.65 -2.71
CA PRO A 371 4.26 21.78 -2.97
C PRO A 371 5.11 21.42 -1.75
N GLN A 372 5.03 22.22 -0.67
CA GLN A 372 5.65 21.89 0.63
C GLN A 372 5.03 20.66 1.31
N ASN A 373 3.85 20.20 0.86
CA ASN A 373 3.21 18.98 1.35
C ASN A 373 3.60 17.74 0.54
N THR A 374 4.45 17.91 -0.49
CA THR A 374 4.95 16.78 -1.27
C THR A 374 5.66 15.78 -0.36
N THR A 375 5.27 14.53 -0.44
CA THR A 375 5.89 13.42 0.27
C THR A 375 6.56 12.49 -0.71
N ILE A 376 7.70 11.96 -0.35
CA ILE A 376 8.48 11.02 -1.14
C ILE A 376 8.88 9.82 -0.29
N GLU A 377 8.87 8.65 -0.90
CA GLU A 377 9.34 7.42 -0.30
C GLU A 377 10.58 6.95 -1.08
N LEU A 378 11.63 6.72 -0.33
CA LEU A 378 12.95 6.37 -0.85
C LEU A 378 13.37 5.01 -0.32
N SER A 379 14.06 4.24 -1.14
CA SER A 379 14.63 2.96 -0.72
C SER A 379 15.99 2.72 -1.39
N HIS A 380 16.81 1.88 -0.81
CA HIS A 380 18.07 1.43 -1.42
C HIS A 380 17.85 0.52 -2.63
N SER A 381 16.83 -0.27 -2.57
CA SER A 381 16.32 -1.09 -3.69
C SER A 381 14.81 -1.03 -3.65
N VAL A 382 14.15 -1.11 -4.79
CA VAL A 382 12.72 -1.40 -4.79
C VAL A 382 12.56 -2.69 -4.01
N LEU A 383 11.73 -2.66 -3.00
CA LEU A 383 11.13 -3.86 -2.45
C LEU A 383 10.62 -4.62 -3.67
N SER A 384 11.25 -5.71 -4.02
CA SER A 384 10.76 -6.55 -5.10
C SER A 384 9.29 -6.82 -4.74
N PHE A 385 8.38 -6.57 -5.66
CA PHE A 385 6.97 -6.88 -5.48
C PHE A 385 6.77 -8.36 -5.13
N THR A 386 7.75 -9.19 -5.44
CA THR A 386 7.97 -10.56 -4.98
C THR A 386 7.72 -10.73 -3.49
N ASP A 387 8.11 -9.79 -2.66
CA ASP A 387 7.98 -9.93 -1.21
C ASP A 387 6.52 -9.92 -0.73
N LYS A 388 5.67 -9.09 -1.32
CA LYS A 388 4.22 -9.05 -0.98
C LYS A 388 3.44 -10.19 -1.64
N VAL A 389 3.84 -10.60 -2.83
CA VAL A 389 3.20 -11.70 -3.56
C VAL A 389 3.56 -13.05 -2.94
N PHE A 390 4.81 -13.23 -2.49
CA PHE A 390 5.19 -14.45 -1.77
C PHE A 390 4.46 -14.61 -0.44
N GLU A 391 4.18 -13.54 0.28
CA GLU A 391 3.40 -13.61 1.51
C GLU A 391 1.95 -14.05 1.23
N ASN A 392 1.32 -13.52 0.19
CA ASN A 392 -0.02 -13.93 -0.25
C ASN A 392 -0.01 -15.31 -0.92
N LYS A 393 1.00 -15.62 -1.75
CA LYS A 393 1.18 -16.91 -2.41
C LYS A 393 1.50 -18.00 -1.39
N ARG A 394 2.34 -17.71 -0.38
CA ARG A 394 2.66 -18.63 0.72
C ARG A 394 1.41 -19.06 1.50
N ASN A 395 0.45 -18.18 1.71
CA ASN A 395 -0.83 -18.53 2.35
C ASN A 395 -1.70 -19.35 1.40
N THR A 396 -1.70 -19.06 0.11
CA THR A 396 -2.46 -19.80 -0.92
C THR A 396 -1.82 -21.16 -1.20
N ASP A 397 -0.50 -21.25 -1.34
CA ASP A 397 0.24 -22.49 -1.60
C ASP A 397 0.16 -23.46 -0.42
N ASN A 398 0.14 -22.97 0.82
CA ASN A 398 -0.12 -23.79 2.00
C ASN A 398 -1.52 -24.43 1.95
N ILE A 399 -2.52 -23.71 1.44
CA ILE A 399 -3.88 -24.22 1.26
C ILE A 399 -3.91 -25.23 0.10
N ILE A 400 -3.32 -24.90 -1.04
CA ILE A 400 -3.24 -25.79 -2.22
C ILE A 400 -2.47 -27.06 -1.88
N THR A 401 -1.31 -26.99 -1.21
CA THR A 401 -0.53 -28.16 -0.80
C THR A 401 -1.32 -29.06 0.15
N ARG A 402 -2.17 -28.50 1.00
CA ARG A 402 -3.07 -29.28 1.88
C ARG A 402 -4.20 -29.92 1.08
N ILE A 403 -4.77 -29.23 0.10
CA ILE A 403 -5.79 -29.78 -0.83
C ILE A 403 -5.17 -30.91 -1.65
N ASP A 404 -4.01 -30.70 -2.24
CA ASP A 404 -3.29 -31.71 -3.01
C ASP A 404 -2.91 -32.96 -2.21
N ARG A 405 -2.56 -32.83 -0.93
CA ARG A 405 -2.35 -33.97 -0.04
C ARG A 405 -3.63 -34.76 0.20
N VAL A 406 -4.74 -34.03 0.35
CA VAL A 406 -6.05 -34.63 0.52
C VAL A 406 -6.44 -35.37 -0.76
N GLU A 407 -6.31 -34.74 -1.94
CA GLU A 407 -6.63 -35.38 -3.23
C GLU A 407 -5.79 -36.63 -3.50
N ARG A 408 -4.47 -36.58 -3.24
CA ARG A 408 -3.59 -37.76 -3.41
C ARG A 408 -3.83 -38.83 -2.37
N GLY A 409 -4.19 -38.47 -1.16
CA GLY A 409 -4.66 -39.40 -0.15
C GLY A 409 -5.89 -40.18 -0.62
N PHE A 410 -6.78 -39.54 -1.37
CA PHE A 410 -7.93 -40.19 -2.00
C PHE A 410 -7.54 -41.23 -3.07
N VAL A 411 -6.51 -40.95 -3.87
CA VAL A 411 -6.08 -41.83 -4.97
C VAL A 411 -5.30 -43.03 -4.46
N ASN A 412 -4.44 -42.85 -3.44
CA ASN A 412 -3.50 -43.89 -2.99
C ASN A 412 -4.06 -44.84 -1.94
N ASN A 413 -5.10 -44.51 -1.17
CA ASN A 413 -5.56 -45.33 -0.05
C ASN A 413 -6.82 -46.17 -0.29
N GLY A 414 -7.42 -46.19 -1.47
CA GLY A 414 -8.49 -47.13 -1.85
C GLY A 414 -9.76 -47.13 -0.99
N SER A 415 -9.85 -46.26 0.02
CA SER A 415 -10.98 -46.18 0.94
C SER A 415 -11.44 -44.74 1.10
N ILE A 416 -12.29 -44.32 0.15
CA ILE A 416 -12.96 -42.99 0.18
C ILE A 416 -13.73 -42.79 1.50
N THR A 417 -14.18 -43.86 2.13
CA THR A 417 -14.99 -43.81 3.36
C THR A 417 -14.18 -43.42 4.59
N ASP A 418 -12.93 -43.89 4.71
CA ASP A 418 -12.10 -43.62 5.89
C ASP A 418 -11.54 -42.20 5.85
N ILE A 419 -11.19 -41.71 4.67
CA ILE A 419 -10.71 -40.35 4.48
C ILE A 419 -11.86 -39.31 4.60
N ALA A 420 -13.05 -39.67 4.09
CA ALA A 420 -14.24 -38.84 4.29
C ALA A 420 -14.59 -38.70 5.79
N ASN A 421 -14.47 -39.80 6.55
CA ASN A 421 -14.70 -39.80 7.98
C ASN A 421 -13.63 -39.00 8.73
N GLU A 422 -12.35 -39.14 8.36
CA GLU A 422 -11.25 -38.37 8.95
C GLU A 422 -11.34 -36.86 8.58
N THR A 423 -11.77 -36.55 7.37
CA THR A 423 -12.02 -35.15 6.93
C THR A 423 -13.23 -34.56 7.64
N ILE A 424 -14.28 -35.34 7.88
CA ILE A 424 -15.46 -34.92 8.66
C ILE A 424 -15.11 -34.76 10.14
N GLU A 425 -14.31 -35.66 10.72
CA GLU A 425 -13.82 -35.55 12.09
C GLU A 425 -12.87 -34.34 12.26
N ASN A 426 -11.97 -34.09 11.31
CA ASN A 426 -11.05 -32.94 11.35
C ASN A 426 -11.78 -31.62 11.08
N SER A 427 -12.74 -31.58 10.17
CA SER A 427 -13.56 -30.36 9.97
C SER A 427 -14.52 -30.14 11.12
N SER A 428 -15.10 -31.20 11.70
CA SER A 428 -15.94 -31.06 12.90
C SER A 428 -15.12 -30.70 14.14
N SER A 429 -13.89 -31.18 14.29
CA SER A 429 -12.98 -30.77 15.37
C SER A 429 -12.48 -29.34 15.17
N PHE A 430 -12.24 -28.92 13.94
CA PHE A 430 -11.90 -27.52 13.60
C PHE A 430 -13.10 -26.59 13.82
N GLU A 431 -14.29 -26.99 13.42
CA GLU A 431 -15.54 -26.27 13.74
C GLU A 431 -15.81 -26.25 15.24
N GLN A 432 -15.59 -27.36 15.96
CA GLN A 432 -15.72 -27.40 17.41
C GLN A 432 -14.67 -26.55 18.12
N THR A 433 -13.42 -26.52 17.63
CA THR A 433 -12.36 -25.66 18.20
C THR A 433 -12.60 -24.20 17.84
N SER A 434 -13.01 -23.90 16.62
CA SER A 434 -13.42 -22.57 16.19
C SER A 434 -14.64 -22.10 16.96
N ASN A 435 -15.65 -22.97 17.13
CA ASN A 435 -16.84 -22.67 17.90
C ASN A 435 -16.55 -22.55 19.41
N ALA A 436 -15.58 -23.31 19.95
CA ALA A 436 -15.13 -23.19 21.34
C ALA A 436 -14.36 -21.88 21.58
N ILE A 437 -13.48 -21.50 20.66
CA ILE A 437 -12.79 -20.20 20.68
C ILE A 437 -13.78 -19.07 20.48
N MET A 438 -14.71 -19.20 19.55
CA MET A 438 -15.76 -18.21 19.32
C MET A 438 -16.76 -18.14 20.47
N SER A 439 -17.04 -19.27 21.14
CA SER A 439 -17.85 -19.30 22.36
C SER A 439 -17.13 -18.64 23.52
N GLN A 440 -15.81 -18.85 23.69
CA GLN A 440 -15.00 -18.16 24.71
C GLN A 440 -14.88 -16.66 24.43
N VAL A 441 -14.71 -16.28 23.14
CA VAL A 441 -14.70 -14.88 22.73
C VAL A 441 -16.10 -14.27 22.90
N ALA A 442 -17.16 -15.02 22.59
CA ALA A 442 -18.55 -14.59 22.80
C ALA A 442 -18.92 -14.48 24.27
N GLU A 443 -18.39 -15.35 25.12
CA GLU A 443 -18.59 -15.30 26.58
C GLU A 443 -17.86 -14.13 27.23
N LEU A 444 -16.72 -13.70 26.63
CA LEU A 444 -15.91 -12.56 27.10
C LEU A 444 -16.31 -11.22 26.46
N TYR A 445 -16.79 -11.21 25.21
CA TYR A 445 -17.00 -9.98 24.43
C TYR A 445 -18.31 -9.91 23.66
N THR A 446 -18.72 -10.94 22.83
CA THR A 446 -19.95 -10.93 22.01
C THR A 446 -20.22 -12.28 21.35
N LYS A 447 -21.38 -12.49 20.75
CA LYS A 447 -21.67 -13.70 19.94
C LYS A 447 -20.89 -13.65 18.61
N ALA A 448 -20.58 -14.82 18.05
CA ALA A 448 -19.74 -14.93 16.85
C ALA A 448 -20.28 -14.16 15.63
N THR A 449 -21.59 -14.21 15.38
CA THR A 449 -22.26 -13.45 14.31
C THR A 449 -22.17 -11.94 14.55
N ASP A 450 -22.28 -11.53 15.79
CA ASP A 450 -22.22 -10.14 16.19
C ASP A 450 -20.79 -9.62 16.13
N PHE A 451 -19.78 -10.47 16.40
CA PHE A 451 -18.37 -10.13 16.28
C PHE A 451 -17.92 -9.93 14.81
N GLU A 452 -18.39 -10.74 13.87
CA GLU A 452 -18.09 -10.53 12.45
C GLU A 452 -18.82 -9.29 11.88
N THR A 453 -20.04 -9.04 12.33
CA THR A 453 -20.78 -7.81 12.02
C THR A 453 -20.05 -6.59 12.61
N TYR A 454 -19.66 -6.68 13.87
CA TYR A 454 -18.87 -5.67 14.58
C TYR A 454 -17.53 -5.39 13.89
N LYS A 455 -16.78 -6.42 13.50
CA LYS A 455 -15.52 -6.31 12.78
C LYS A 455 -15.70 -5.69 11.40
N SER A 456 -16.73 -6.08 10.66
CA SER A 456 -17.09 -5.49 9.36
C SER A 456 -17.48 -4.02 9.53
N ASP A 457 -18.31 -3.70 10.49
CA ASP A 457 -18.81 -2.36 10.74
C ASP A 457 -17.71 -1.43 11.30
N ILE A 458 -16.83 -1.93 12.16
CA ILE A 458 -15.62 -1.19 12.60
C ILE A 458 -14.71 -0.92 11.42
N SER A 459 -14.44 -1.90 10.57
CA SER A 459 -13.54 -1.71 9.42
C SER A 459 -14.07 -0.68 8.42
N THR A 460 -15.39 -0.56 8.30
CA THR A 460 -16.07 0.42 7.43
C THR A 460 -16.25 1.79 8.06
N GLN A 461 -16.27 1.88 9.40
CA GLN A 461 -16.58 3.11 10.13
C GLN A 461 -15.36 3.77 10.79
N PHE A 462 -14.21 3.10 10.75
CA PHE A 462 -12.96 3.64 11.25
C PHE A 462 -12.31 4.54 10.20
N THR A 463 -12.66 5.83 10.25
CA THR A 463 -12.06 6.85 9.37
C THR A 463 -11.14 7.73 10.19
N GLN A 464 -9.84 7.65 9.90
CA GLN A 464 -8.85 8.58 10.45
C GLN A 464 -8.71 9.75 9.46
N THR A 465 -9.29 10.89 9.77
CA THR A 465 -8.97 12.14 9.10
C THR A 465 -7.77 12.79 9.77
N ASN A 466 -6.99 13.59 9.05
CA ASN A 466 -5.70 14.16 9.49
C ASN A 466 -5.70 14.88 10.86
N ARG A 467 -6.82 15.04 11.53
CA ARG A 467 -6.94 15.70 12.84
C ARG A 467 -7.98 15.08 13.79
N ASP A 468 -8.92 14.28 13.28
CA ASP A 468 -10.06 13.83 14.08
C ASP A 468 -10.26 12.32 13.93
N PHE A 469 -10.22 11.66 15.04
CA PHE A 469 -10.55 10.25 15.16
C PHE A 469 -12.07 10.13 15.41
N THR A 470 -12.83 9.87 14.34
CA THR A 470 -14.28 9.69 14.47
C THR A 470 -14.60 8.22 14.64
N TYR A 471 -15.06 7.87 15.83
CA TYR A 471 -15.48 6.52 16.16
C TYR A 471 -17.01 6.48 16.19
N GLN A 472 -17.63 5.73 15.27
CA GLN A 472 -19.09 5.59 15.22
C GLN A 472 -19.51 4.38 16.04
N PHE A 473 -20.16 4.62 17.17
CA PHE A 473 -20.61 3.58 18.11
C PHE A 473 -21.96 2.95 17.80
N ASN A 474 -22.67 3.39 16.75
CA ASN A 474 -24.04 2.94 16.50
C ASN A 474 -24.13 1.43 16.26
N SER A 475 -23.21 0.85 15.49
CA SER A 475 -23.17 -0.60 15.26
C SER A 475 -22.68 -1.38 16.48
N ILE A 476 -21.77 -0.80 17.27
CA ILE A 476 -21.35 -1.36 18.56
C ILE A 476 -22.54 -1.43 19.51
N ILE A 477 -23.36 -0.40 19.54
CA ILE A 477 -24.59 -0.34 20.34
C ILE A 477 -25.56 -1.44 19.92
N GLU A 478 -25.77 -1.61 18.61
CA GLU A 478 -26.67 -2.63 18.09
C GLU A 478 -26.16 -4.04 18.41
N THR A 479 -24.86 -4.26 18.24
CA THR A 479 -24.19 -5.52 18.59
C THR A 479 -24.29 -5.83 20.09
N ILE A 480 -24.06 -4.84 20.94
CA ILE A 480 -24.15 -5.00 22.39
C ILE A 480 -25.59 -5.18 22.89
N ASN A 481 -26.56 -4.57 22.23
CA ASN A 481 -27.99 -4.79 22.53
C ASN A 481 -28.40 -6.25 22.30
N ASN A 482 -27.70 -6.97 21.43
CA ASN A 482 -27.95 -8.39 21.16
C ASN A 482 -27.27 -9.35 22.16
N LEU A 483 -26.38 -8.85 23.04
CA LEU A 483 -25.60 -9.65 23.98
C LEU A 483 -26.31 -10.18 25.21
N GLY A 484 -27.61 -10.02 25.31
CA GLY A 484 -28.42 -10.47 26.46
C GLY A 484 -28.78 -9.34 27.44
N SER A 485 -29.91 -9.49 28.07
CA SER A 485 -30.67 -8.41 28.71
C SER A 485 -29.96 -7.62 29.84
N ASN A 486 -29.02 -8.22 30.54
CA ASN A 486 -28.36 -7.54 31.68
C ASN A 486 -27.17 -6.67 31.28
N SER A 487 -26.37 -7.12 30.32
CA SER A 487 -25.21 -6.34 29.81
C SER A 487 -25.66 -5.22 28.89
N SER A 488 -26.69 -5.47 28.08
CA SER A 488 -27.26 -4.47 27.17
C SER A 488 -27.90 -3.30 27.93
N SER A 489 -28.56 -3.54 29.04
CA SER A 489 -29.21 -2.46 29.80
C SER A 489 -28.18 -1.54 30.48
N GLN A 490 -27.06 -2.10 31.01
CA GLN A 490 -25.99 -1.31 31.60
C GLN A 490 -25.24 -0.49 30.56
N PHE A 491 -25.00 -1.06 29.38
CA PHE A 491 -24.30 -0.38 28.31
C PHE A 491 -25.18 0.68 27.65
N ASN A 492 -26.44 0.40 27.44
CA ASN A 492 -27.41 1.39 26.94
C ASN A 492 -27.52 2.59 27.90
N ASN A 493 -27.44 2.36 29.21
CA ASN A 493 -27.38 3.46 30.17
C ASN A 493 -26.07 4.26 30.03
N LEU A 494 -24.93 3.60 29.79
CA LEU A 494 -23.64 4.27 29.63
C LEU A 494 -23.63 5.16 28.40
N ILE A 495 -24.03 4.65 27.22
CA ILE A 495 -24.04 5.37 25.94
C ILE A 495 -25.13 6.44 25.85
N ARG A 496 -26.17 6.33 26.66
CA ARG A 496 -27.17 7.38 26.78
C ARG A 496 -26.57 8.68 27.33
N TYR A 497 -25.54 8.55 28.19
CA TYR A 497 -24.92 9.68 28.87
C TYR A 497 -23.51 10.02 28.39
N ILE A 498 -22.81 9.07 27.74
CA ILE A 498 -21.46 9.27 27.20
C ILE A 498 -21.51 9.08 25.69
N ARG A 499 -21.25 10.14 24.94
CA ARG A 499 -21.33 10.15 23.47
C ARG A 499 -20.01 10.66 22.88
N PHE A 500 -19.68 10.17 21.70
CA PHE A 500 -18.58 10.64 20.89
C PHE A 500 -19.16 11.34 19.66
N VAL A 501 -18.96 12.65 19.57
CA VAL A 501 -19.56 13.47 18.52
C VAL A 501 -18.46 14.37 17.97
N ASP A 502 -18.21 14.31 16.66
CA ASP A 502 -17.22 15.13 15.94
C ASP A 502 -15.85 15.15 16.64
N GLY A 503 -15.33 13.97 17.03
CA GLY A 503 -14.04 13.84 17.71
C GLY A 503 -13.99 14.32 19.16
N ASN A 504 -15.13 14.65 19.77
CA ASN A 504 -15.23 15.08 21.15
C ASN A 504 -16.02 14.09 22.02
N ILE A 505 -15.72 14.07 23.33
CA ILE A 505 -16.53 13.34 24.31
C ILE A 505 -17.62 14.29 24.81
N VAL A 506 -18.86 13.89 24.70
CA VAL A 506 -20.02 14.63 25.22
C VAL A 506 -20.71 13.83 26.30
N LEU A 507 -20.78 14.40 27.48
CA LEU A 507 -21.50 13.81 28.63
C LEU A 507 -22.87 14.50 28.76
N GLY A 508 -23.93 13.72 28.72
CA GLY A 508 -25.31 14.16 28.81
C GLY A 508 -26.19 13.50 27.73
N GLU A 509 -27.50 13.41 27.99
CA GLU A 509 -28.46 12.91 27.03
C GLU A 509 -28.56 13.83 25.80
N VAL A 510 -29.01 13.27 24.67
CA VAL A 510 -29.30 14.06 23.48
C VAL A 510 -30.40 15.09 23.80
N ASN A 511 -30.16 16.35 23.46
CA ASN A 511 -31.05 17.48 23.72
C ASN A 511 -31.29 17.79 25.21
N ASN A 512 -30.39 17.37 26.10
CA ASN A 512 -30.44 17.83 27.48
C ASN A 512 -29.97 19.28 27.56
N ASP A 513 -30.63 20.05 28.41
CA ASP A 513 -30.31 21.47 28.61
C ASP A 513 -28.87 21.66 29.11
N LEU A 514 -28.33 20.73 29.92
CA LEU A 514 -26.98 20.79 30.44
C LEU A 514 -26.13 19.64 29.94
N MET A 515 -24.99 19.95 29.30
CA MET A 515 -24.04 18.99 28.80
C MET A 515 -22.60 19.42 29.10
N LEU A 516 -21.70 18.43 29.22
CA LEU A 516 -20.25 18.65 29.28
C LEU A 516 -19.64 18.14 27.98
N LYS A 517 -18.85 18.99 27.32
CA LYS A 517 -18.09 18.63 26.11
C LYS A 517 -16.60 18.70 26.42
N ILE A 518 -15.88 17.60 26.14
CA ILE A 518 -14.42 17.50 26.26
C ILE A 518 -13.84 17.44 24.85
N SER A 519 -13.07 18.43 24.48
CA SER A 519 -12.31 18.50 23.23
C SER A 519 -10.80 18.47 23.48
N ASN A 520 -9.99 18.46 22.44
CA ASN A 520 -8.53 18.39 22.58
C ASN A 520 -7.94 19.60 23.32
N ASP A 521 -8.59 20.74 23.22
CA ASP A 521 -8.08 22.03 23.69
C ASP A 521 -8.83 22.57 24.92
N LYS A 522 -10.06 22.08 25.18
CA LYS A 522 -10.86 22.61 26.30
C LYS A 522 -11.92 21.66 26.81
N ILE A 523 -12.36 21.90 28.03
CA ILE A 523 -13.56 21.31 28.63
C ILE A 523 -14.62 22.38 28.70
N SER A 524 -15.78 22.16 28.07
CA SER A 524 -16.87 23.12 27.97
C SER A 524 -18.12 22.63 28.69
N PHE A 525 -18.76 23.53 29.44
CA PHE A 525 -20.11 23.34 29.98
C PHE A 525 -21.10 24.05 29.06
N LEU A 526 -22.04 23.28 28.55
CA LEU A 526 -23.04 23.75 27.61
C LEU A 526 -24.41 23.78 28.27
N GLN A 527 -25.15 24.86 28.10
CA GLN A 527 -26.57 24.98 28.48
C GLN A 527 -27.38 25.38 27.25
N ASN A 528 -28.38 24.57 26.91
CA ASN A 528 -29.18 24.76 25.69
C ASN A 528 -28.33 24.92 24.43
N GLY A 529 -27.19 24.19 24.34
CA GLY A 529 -26.25 24.24 23.23
C GLY A 529 -25.29 25.44 23.23
N LEU A 530 -25.43 26.38 24.18
CA LEU A 530 -24.53 27.53 24.35
C LEU A 530 -23.46 27.22 25.41
N GLU A 531 -22.22 27.61 25.15
CA GLU A 531 -21.12 27.49 26.10
C GLU A 531 -21.23 28.54 27.21
N VAL A 532 -21.50 28.07 28.45
CA VAL A 532 -21.70 28.91 29.62
C VAL A 532 -20.47 28.96 30.53
N ALA A 533 -19.60 27.95 30.45
CA ALA A 533 -18.29 27.96 31.09
C ALA A 533 -17.34 27.04 30.33
N TYR A 534 -16.04 27.31 30.40
CA TYR A 534 -15.04 26.39 29.86
C TYR A 534 -13.71 26.51 30.58
N MET A 535 -12.92 25.43 30.53
CA MET A 535 -11.56 25.38 31.05
C MET A 535 -10.58 25.12 29.90
N THR A 536 -9.58 25.98 29.76
CA THR A 536 -8.46 25.87 28.83
C THR A 536 -7.26 26.63 29.39
N ASP A 537 -6.04 26.30 28.98
CA ASP A 537 -4.80 27.01 29.36
C ASP A 537 -4.68 27.30 30.87
N ASN A 538 -5.04 26.31 31.70
CA ASN A 538 -5.04 26.40 33.17
C ASN A 538 -5.95 27.50 33.75
N LYS A 539 -6.94 27.94 32.98
CA LYS A 539 -7.92 28.96 33.40
C LYS A 539 -9.33 28.44 33.23
N LEU A 540 -10.20 28.89 34.14
CA LEU A 540 -11.65 28.67 34.06
C LEU A 540 -12.33 29.97 33.66
N TYR A 541 -13.08 29.94 32.58
CA TYR A 541 -13.90 31.04 32.09
C TYR A 541 -15.36 30.74 32.40
N ILE A 542 -16.08 31.67 32.99
CA ILE A 542 -17.50 31.51 33.37
C ILE A 542 -18.25 32.78 32.93
N THR A 543 -19.37 32.58 32.23
CA THR A 543 -20.21 33.71 31.77
C THR A 543 -20.96 34.34 32.94
N ASP A 544 -21.51 33.51 33.82
CA ASP A 544 -22.22 33.91 35.04
C ASP A 544 -22.01 32.85 36.11
N GLY A 545 -21.79 33.26 37.36
CA GLY A 545 -21.46 32.33 38.43
C GLY A 545 -22.00 32.75 39.78
N GLU A 546 -22.68 31.83 40.47
CA GLU A 546 -23.10 31.98 41.83
C GLU A 546 -22.16 31.15 42.76
N LEU A 547 -21.60 31.80 43.75
CA LEU A 547 -20.72 31.22 44.74
C LEU A 547 -21.44 31.07 46.07
N LEU A 548 -21.81 29.86 46.45
CA LEU A 548 -22.67 29.59 47.60
C LEU A 548 -22.01 29.87 48.96
N ASN A 549 -20.68 29.83 49.05
CA ASN A 549 -19.99 30.02 50.33
C ASN A 549 -18.93 31.11 50.30
N SER A 550 -17.83 30.92 49.58
CA SER A 550 -16.73 31.85 49.53
C SER A 550 -15.91 31.74 48.25
N LEU A 551 -15.25 32.81 47.85
CA LEU A 551 -14.27 32.84 46.77
C LEU A 551 -12.87 33.08 47.37
N HIS A 552 -11.96 32.12 47.18
CA HIS A 552 -10.57 32.22 47.63
C HIS A 552 -9.68 32.62 46.45
N LEU A 553 -8.87 33.67 46.66
CA LEU A 553 -7.89 34.19 45.70
C LEU A 553 -6.51 34.23 46.36
N GLY A 554 -5.78 33.10 46.27
CA GLY A 554 -4.52 32.93 46.98
C GLY A 554 -4.70 33.02 48.49
N LYS A 555 -4.04 34.01 49.15
CA LYS A 555 -4.15 34.28 50.58
C LYS A 555 -5.32 35.18 50.95
N PHE A 556 -6.24 35.46 50.07
CA PHE A 556 -7.42 36.31 50.31
C PHE A 556 -8.70 35.57 49.97
N ALA A 557 -9.80 35.98 50.62
CA ALA A 557 -11.09 35.39 50.33
C ALA A 557 -12.23 36.42 50.51
N PHE A 558 -13.30 36.21 49.71
CA PHE A 558 -14.58 36.83 49.89
C PHE A 558 -15.50 35.91 50.70
N TYR A 559 -16.04 36.38 51.78
CA TYR A 559 -16.98 35.63 52.64
C TYR A 559 -18.29 36.41 52.81
N PRO A 560 -19.44 35.76 52.69
CA PRO A 560 -20.71 36.36 53.06
C PRO A 560 -20.76 36.53 54.61
N ARG A 561 -21.34 37.63 55.05
CA ARG A 561 -21.61 37.89 56.46
C ARG A 561 -23.06 37.54 56.78
N SER A 562 -23.34 37.22 58.04
CA SER A 562 -24.70 37.02 58.55
C SER A 562 -25.60 38.25 58.37
N SER A 563 -25.01 39.44 58.21
CA SER A 563 -25.69 40.69 57.92
C SER A 563 -26.11 40.92 56.46
N GLY A 564 -25.82 39.93 55.58
CA GLY A 564 -26.08 40.05 54.14
C GLY A 564 -25.00 40.75 53.34
N ASN A 565 -23.96 41.29 53.98
CA ASN A 565 -22.84 41.98 53.32
C ASN A 565 -21.68 41.00 53.02
N LEU A 566 -20.82 41.34 52.03
CA LEU A 566 -19.64 40.61 51.64
C LEU A 566 -18.38 41.17 52.36
N SER A 567 -17.55 40.29 52.88
CA SER A 567 -16.23 40.63 53.43
C SER A 567 -15.10 40.10 52.56
N PHE A 568 -14.10 40.94 52.31
CA PHE A 568 -12.82 40.56 51.74
C PHE A 568 -11.79 40.49 52.87
N LYS A 569 -11.18 39.34 53.06
CA LYS A 569 -10.23 39.10 54.16
C LYS A 569 -9.00 38.35 53.70
N LYS A 570 -7.85 38.65 54.32
CA LYS A 570 -6.66 37.78 54.25
C LYS A 570 -6.90 36.52 55.08
N ILE A 571 -6.71 35.39 54.47
CA ILE A 571 -6.74 34.06 55.12
C ILE A 571 -5.31 33.64 55.45
N LYS A 572 -5.14 32.94 56.57
CA LYS A 572 -3.81 32.49 57.04
C LYS A 572 -3.17 31.50 56.05
#